data_2806681de9cfe548e4cd06ff287d8380
#
_entry.id   2806681de9cfe548e4cd06ff287d8380
#
_cell.length_a   1.000
_cell.length_b   1.000
_cell.length_c   1.000
_cell.angle_alpha   90.00
_cell.angle_beta   90.00
_cell.angle_gamma   90.00
#
_symmetry.space_group_name_H-M   'P 1'
#
loop_
_entity.id
_entity.type
_entity.pdbx_description
1 polymer ?
#
loop_
_entity_poly.entity_id
_entity_poly.type
_entity_poly.pdbx_seq_one_letter_code
_entity_poly.pdbx_strand_id
1 'polypeptide(L)'
;MMNTQPQLVLIPGLMCDDAVWTPLLPWLSGVANPILVNHGQANSLTVMAEQVLDQVKGPFLMAGHSMGGRVAMEVMRLAPERVLGAALMDTGHLPLAQGEKGQEERQKRQALLDIVQAQGLRAMASEWVKGMVAPSRLTDAQLIEEILVMFERKSPDIFSRQIQALLARPDGSDTLRQAKCPVALICGEMDAWSPVSQHEAMGLLLKDKPAVQVIKGAGHMCTMETPMAVASALLEWVEKC
;
A
#
# COMPACT_ATOMS: atom_id res chain seq x y z
N MET A 1 -6.41 22.12 26.88
CA MET A 1 -6.40 21.85 25.43
C MET A 1 -6.81 20.38 25.27
N MET A 2 -7.90 20.10 24.57
CA MET A 2 -8.25 18.72 24.26
C MET A 2 -7.15 18.21 23.31
N ASN A 3 -6.43 17.19 23.76
CA ASN A 3 -5.42 16.52 22.93
C ASN A 3 -6.19 15.74 21.85
N THR A 4 -6.46 16.38 20.70
CA THR A 4 -7.13 15.71 19.59
C THR A 4 -6.13 14.79 18.94
N GLN A 5 -6.41 13.48 18.97
CA GLN A 5 -5.60 12.48 18.27
C GLN A 5 -5.36 12.90 16.81
N PRO A 6 -4.15 12.67 16.26
CA PRO A 6 -3.88 12.99 14.86
C PRO A 6 -4.75 12.15 13.92
N GLN A 7 -5.14 12.71 12.79
CA GLN A 7 -5.76 11.95 11.72
C GLN A 7 -4.73 10.98 11.12
N LEU A 8 -5.09 9.72 10.95
CA LEU A 8 -4.28 8.68 10.30
C LEU A 8 -4.99 8.16 9.06
N VAL A 9 -4.54 8.59 7.90
CA VAL A 9 -5.10 8.18 6.61
C VAL A 9 -4.54 6.83 6.21
N LEU A 10 -5.42 5.86 5.98
CA LEU A 10 -5.08 4.48 5.62
C LEU A 10 -5.40 4.24 4.14
N ILE A 11 -4.35 4.10 3.33
CA ILE A 11 -4.43 4.08 1.86
C ILE A 11 -4.23 2.64 1.36
N PRO A 12 -5.29 1.98 0.82
CA PRO A 12 -5.23 0.57 0.43
C PRO A 12 -4.47 0.34 -0.88
N GLY A 13 -4.07 -0.91 -1.08
CA GLY A 13 -3.44 -1.38 -2.31
C GLY A 13 -4.40 -1.58 -3.48
N LEU A 14 -3.85 -2.10 -4.58
CA LEU A 14 -4.59 -2.50 -5.78
C LEU A 14 -5.65 -3.54 -5.41
N MET A 15 -6.90 -3.30 -5.80
CA MET A 15 -8.08 -4.14 -5.50
C MET A 15 -8.40 -4.30 -4.01
N CYS A 16 -7.64 -3.67 -3.11
CA CYS A 16 -7.93 -3.68 -1.68
C CYS A 16 -8.98 -2.64 -1.30
N ASP A 17 -9.63 -2.88 -0.16
CA ASP A 17 -10.54 -1.95 0.51
C ASP A 17 -10.24 -1.91 2.02
N ASP A 18 -11.23 -1.52 2.81
CA ASP A 18 -11.09 -1.39 4.26
C ASP A 18 -10.66 -2.70 4.95
N ALA A 19 -10.94 -3.86 4.34
CA ALA A 19 -10.58 -5.17 4.90
C ALA A 19 -9.07 -5.31 5.14
N VAL A 20 -8.23 -4.66 4.33
CA VAL A 20 -6.77 -4.70 4.52
C VAL A 20 -6.33 -3.98 5.80
N TRP A 21 -7.13 -3.05 6.31
CA TRP A 21 -6.84 -2.25 7.49
C TRP A 21 -7.64 -2.65 8.74
N THR A 22 -8.82 -3.26 8.53
CA THR A 22 -9.74 -3.63 9.60
C THR A 22 -9.06 -4.39 10.76
N PRO A 23 -8.16 -5.36 10.52
CA PRO A 23 -7.50 -6.07 11.61
C PRO A 23 -6.60 -5.20 12.51
N LEU A 24 -6.19 -4.01 12.04
CA LEU A 24 -5.32 -3.09 12.78
C LEU A 24 -6.08 -2.03 13.59
N LEU A 25 -7.33 -1.74 13.21
CA LEU A 25 -8.12 -0.65 13.80
C LEU A 25 -8.23 -0.70 15.32
N PRO A 26 -8.38 -1.89 15.99
CA PRO A 26 -8.46 -1.95 17.45
C PRO A 26 -7.25 -1.33 18.16
N TRP A 27 -6.05 -1.44 17.58
CA TRP A 27 -4.82 -0.86 18.15
C TRP A 27 -4.63 0.62 17.74
N LEU A 28 -4.90 0.95 16.50
CA LEU A 28 -4.66 2.29 15.96
C LEU A 28 -5.63 3.34 16.52
N SER A 29 -6.88 2.98 16.77
CA SER A 29 -7.91 3.90 17.31
C SER A 29 -7.60 4.42 18.72
N GLY A 30 -6.65 3.81 19.42
CA GLY A 30 -6.19 4.28 20.75
C GLY A 30 -5.23 5.48 20.67
N VAL A 31 -4.55 5.69 19.54
CA VAL A 31 -3.47 6.69 19.38
C VAL A 31 -3.72 7.68 18.26
N ALA A 32 -4.54 7.36 17.30
CA ALA A 32 -4.89 8.19 16.16
C ALA A 32 -6.36 8.05 15.80
N ASN A 33 -6.87 8.93 14.93
CA ASN A 33 -8.19 8.83 14.33
C ASN A 33 -8.06 8.24 12.91
N PRO A 34 -8.32 6.92 12.68
CA PRO A 34 -8.16 6.30 11.39
C PRO A 34 -9.19 6.82 10.37
N ILE A 35 -8.72 7.16 9.18
CA ILE A 35 -9.53 7.54 8.03
C ILE A 35 -9.21 6.56 6.90
N LEU A 36 -10.17 5.70 6.57
CA LEU A 36 -10.08 4.75 5.48
C LEU A 36 -10.44 5.45 4.16
N VAL A 37 -9.59 5.34 3.15
CA VAL A 37 -9.83 5.97 1.85
C VAL A 37 -10.11 4.94 0.77
N ASN A 38 -10.84 5.35 -0.26
CA ASN A 38 -11.17 4.52 -1.41
C ASN A 38 -10.77 5.26 -2.70
N HIS A 39 -10.11 4.56 -3.62
CA HIS A 39 -9.65 5.12 -4.88
C HIS A 39 -10.75 5.28 -5.95
N GLY A 40 -11.94 4.76 -5.71
CA GLY A 40 -13.08 4.87 -6.62
C GLY A 40 -12.72 4.40 -8.04
N GLN A 41 -13.02 5.25 -9.02
CA GLN A 41 -12.78 5.02 -10.45
C GLN A 41 -11.47 5.66 -10.96
N ALA A 42 -10.57 6.09 -10.08
CA ALA A 42 -9.33 6.74 -10.48
C ALA A 42 -8.42 5.76 -11.25
N ASN A 43 -7.80 6.28 -12.32
CA ASN A 43 -6.87 5.54 -13.18
C ASN A 43 -5.46 6.13 -13.18
N SER A 44 -5.14 6.97 -12.20
CA SER A 44 -3.84 7.59 -12.01
C SER A 44 -3.54 7.70 -10.52
N LEU A 45 -2.29 7.44 -10.12
CA LEU A 45 -1.85 7.59 -8.73
C LEU A 45 -1.95 9.04 -8.27
N THR A 46 -1.71 9.99 -9.16
CA THR A 46 -1.86 11.43 -8.87
C THR A 46 -3.33 11.78 -8.57
N VAL A 47 -4.28 11.30 -9.37
CA VAL A 47 -5.72 11.52 -9.11
C VAL A 47 -6.13 10.86 -7.79
N MET A 48 -5.63 9.67 -7.48
CA MET A 48 -5.88 9.01 -6.18
C MET A 48 -5.35 9.86 -5.02
N ALA A 49 -4.17 10.46 -5.16
CA ALA A 49 -3.59 11.35 -4.16
C ALA A 49 -4.39 12.64 -3.99
N GLU A 50 -4.87 13.24 -5.07
CA GLU A 50 -5.77 14.41 -5.03
C GLU A 50 -7.07 14.08 -4.29
N GLN A 51 -7.67 12.92 -4.53
CA GLN A 51 -8.87 12.45 -3.81
C GLN A 51 -8.61 12.31 -2.29
N VAL A 52 -7.43 11.81 -1.88
CA VAL A 52 -7.04 11.78 -0.47
C VAL A 52 -6.97 13.20 0.11
N LEU A 53 -6.33 14.12 -0.61
CA LEU A 53 -6.19 15.53 -0.17
C LEU A 53 -7.52 16.27 -0.09
N ASP A 54 -8.47 15.93 -0.94
CA ASP A 54 -9.83 16.51 -0.92
C ASP A 54 -10.67 15.98 0.25
N GLN A 55 -10.52 14.69 0.55
CA GLN A 55 -11.28 14.01 1.61
C GLN A 55 -10.81 14.42 3.01
N VAL A 56 -9.52 14.62 3.21
CA VAL A 56 -8.91 14.91 4.52
C VAL A 56 -8.58 16.39 4.62
N LYS A 57 -8.94 17.04 5.73
CA LYS A 57 -8.63 18.47 5.96
C LYS A 57 -7.54 18.62 7.01
N GLY A 58 -6.68 19.65 6.84
CA GLY A 58 -5.57 19.93 7.75
C GLY A 58 -4.39 18.95 7.61
N PRO A 59 -3.46 18.96 8.56
CA PRO A 59 -2.34 18.03 8.62
C PRO A 59 -2.76 16.63 9.08
N PHE A 60 -2.08 15.60 8.60
CA PHE A 60 -2.37 14.20 8.90
C PHE A 60 -1.14 13.30 8.82
N LEU A 61 -1.22 12.17 9.51
CA LEU A 61 -0.37 11.00 9.31
C LEU A 61 -0.98 10.12 8.21
N MET A 62 -0.18 9.36 7.50
CA MET A 62 -0.71 8.39 6.53
C MET A 62 0.11 7.10 6.50
N ALA A 63 -0.59 5.98 6.30
CA ALA A 63 0.01 4.68 6.02
C ALA A 63 -0.52 4.16 4.68
N GLY A 64 0.38 3.83 3.76
CA GLY A 64 0.02 3.34 2.43
C GLY A 64 0.57 1.94 2.18
N HIS A 65 -0.33 1.00 1.86
CA HIS A 65 0.01 -0.38 1.54
C HIS A 65 0.08 -0.59 0.03
N SER A 66 1.16 -1.16 -0.47
CA SER A 66 1.33 -1.55 -1.88
C SER A 66 1.13 -0.36 -2.85
N MET A 67 0.13 -0.39 -3.73
CA MET A 67 -0.26 0.76 -4.56
C MET A 67 -0.54 2.00 -3.69
N GLY A 68 -1.14 1.82 -2.51
CA GLY A 68 -1.38 2.91 -1.56
C GLY A 68 -0.11 3.59 -1.05
N GLY A 69 1.01 2.87 -0.95
CA GLY A 69 2.32 3.46 -0.64
C GLY A 69 2.81 4.39 -1.77
N ARG A 70 2.52 4.04 -3.02
CA ARG A 70 2.80 4.92 -4.17
C ARG A 70 1.90 6.14 -4.19
N VAL A 71 0.62 5.98 -3.85
CA VAL A 71 -0.31 7.10 -3.65
C VAL A 71 0.17 8.01 -2.52
N ALA A 72 0.66 7.44 -1.41
CA ALA A 72 1.24 8.21 -0.31
C ALA A 72 2.44 9.06 -0.77
N MET A 73 3.33 8.52 -1.60
CA MET A 73 4.44 9.32 -2.18
C MET A 73 3.91 10.45 -3.07
N GLU A 74 2.84 10.24 -3.84
CA GLU A 74 2.21 11.33 -4.60
C GLU A 74 1.58 12.39 -3.68
N VAL A 75 0.96 12.01 -2.56
CA VAL A 75 0.47 12.95 -1.54
C VAL A 75 1.63 13.77 -0.96
N MET A 76 2.77 13.12 -0.61
CA MET A 76 3.98 13.83 -0.15
C MET A 76 4.50 14.84 -1.17
N ARG A 77 4.42 14.51 -2.47
CA ARG A 77 4.84 15.40 -3.56
C ARG A 77 3.89 16.60 -3.73
N LEU A 78 2.59 16.37 -3.66
CA LEU A 78 1.56 17.39 -3.93
C LEU A 78 1.34 18.36 -2.76
N ALA A 79 1.41 17.87 -1.52
CA ALA A 79 1.11 18.65 -0.32
C ALA A 79 2.05 18.29 0.85
N PRO A 80 3.38 18.47 0.69
CA PRO A 80 4.37 18.06 1.68
C PRO A 80 4.18 18.74 3.04
N GLU A 81 3.56 19.93 3.08
CA GLU A 81 3.27 20.69 4.30
C GLU A 81 2.10 20.13 5.12
N ARG A 82 1.30 19.25 4.52
CA ARG A 82 0.16 18.61 5.20
C ARG A 82 0.53 17.25 5.82
N VAL A 83 1.63 16.64 5.40
CA VAL A 83 2.03 15.30 5.83
C VAL A 83 2.89 15.39 7.08
N LEU A 84 2.33 14.97 8.22
CA LEU A 84 3.04 14.89 9.50
C LEU A 84 3.99 13.70 9.57
N GLY A 85 3.64 12.61 8.88
CA GLY A 85 4.44 11.40 8.77
C GLY A 85 3.86 10.44 7.73
N ALA A 86 4.69 9.58 7.15
CA ALA A 86 4.29 8.58 6.16
C ALA A 86 4.85 7.18 6.50
N ALA A 87 4.00 6.16 6.57
CA ALA A 87 4.40 4.76 6.61
C ALA A 87 4.20 4.14 5.22
N LEU A 88 5.28 3.72 4.57
CA LEU A 88 5.28 3.11 3.24
C LEU A 88 5.46 1.60 3.41
N MET A 89 4.42 0.84 3.06
CA MET A 89 4.30 -0.58 3.40
C MET A 89 4.21 -1.43 2.14
N ASP A 90 5.03 -2.49 2.07
CA ASP A 90 5.00 -3.49 0.97
C ASP A 90 4.94 -2.84 -0.42
N THR A 91 5.76 -1.81 -0.65
CA THR A 91 5.68 -0.93 -1.82
C THR A 91 7.05 -0.66 -2.44
N GLY A 92 7.06 0.08 -3.54
CA GLY A 92 8.29 0.53 -4.19
C GLY A 92 8.13 1.92 -4.80
N HIS A 93 9.25 2.59 -5.07
CA HIS A 93 9.29 3.97 -5.54
C HIS A 93 9.57 4.12 -7.04
N LEU A 94 10.16 3.10 -7.68
CA LEU A 94 10.59 3.20 -9.08
C LEU A 94 9.43 3.19 -10.07
N PRO A 95 9.54 3.89 -11.20
CA PRO A 95 8.58 3.82 -12.29
C PRO A 95 8.59 2.45 -12.95
N LEU A 96 7.72 2.24 -13.93
CA LEU A 96 7.80 1.06 -14.78
C LEU A 96 9.17 1.01 -15.47
N ALA A 97 9.85 -0.13 -15.35
CA ALA A 97 11.15 -0.33 -15.98
C ALA A 97 11.07 -0.14 -17.50
N GLN A 98 12.16 0.32 -18.09
CA GLN A 98 12.29 0.38 -19.55
C GLN A 98 12.74 -0.97 -20.12
N GLY A 99 12.53 -1.17 -21.43
CA GLY A 99 12.97 -2.35 -22.15
C GLY A 99 12.21 -3.62 -21.74
N GLU A 100 12.92 -4.75 -21.77
CA GLU A 100 12.35 -6.10 -21.60
C GLU A 100 11.62 -6.28 -20.26
N LYS A 101 12.21 -5.83 -19.14
CA LYS A 101 11.60 -5.95 -17.81
C LYS A 101 10.24 -5.21 -17.72
N GLY A 102 10.14 -4.04 -18.34
CA GLY A 102 8.88 -3.31 -18.36
C GLY A 102 7.84 -3.97 -19.27
N GLN A 103 8.27 -4.60 -20.36
CA GLN A 103 7.39 -5.37 -21.23
C GLN A 103 6.87 -6.63 -20.52
N GLU A 104 7.72 -7.35 -19.80
CA GLU A 104 7.31 -8.48 -18.97
C GLU A 104 6.27 -8.08 -17.91
N GLU A 105 6.45 -6.95 -17.22
CA GLU A 105 5.46 -6.47 -16.26
C GLU A 105 4.13 -6.17 -16.95
N ARG A 106 4.14 -5.51 -18.12
CA ARG A 106 2.92 -5.25 -18.90
C ARG A 106 2.21 -6.53 -19.30
N GLN A 107 2.96 -7.53 -19.77
CA GLN A 107 2.40 -8.84 -20.17
C GLN A 107 1.77 -9.59 -18.98
N LYS A 108 2.45 -9.61 -17.83
CA LYS A 108 1.92 -10.22 -16.59
C LYS A 108 0.61 -9.55 -16.15
N ARG A 109 0.54 -8.22 -16.21
CA ARG A 109 -0.67 -7.48 -15.87
C ARG A 109 -1.79 -7.70 -16.89
N GLN A 110 -1.47 -7.78 -18.18
CA GLN A 110 -2.44 -8.08 -19.21
C GLN A 110 -3.02 -9.49 -19.03
N ALA A 111 -2.19 -10.49 -18.71
CA ALA A 111 -2.67 -11.84 -18.44
C ALA A 111 -3.69 -11.90 -17.30
N LEU A 112 -3.53 -11.09 -16.25
CA LEU A 112 -4.52 -10.97 -15.17
C LEU A 112 -5.84 -10.34 -15.67
N LEU A 113 -5.77 -9.31 -16.53
CA LEU A 113 -6.96 -8.70 -17.14
C LEU A 113 -7.69 -9.70 -18.04
N ASP A 114 -6.96 -10.53 -18.79
CA ASP A 114 -7.52 -11.57 -19.65
C ASP A 114 -8.25 -12.63 -18.82
N ILE A 115 -7.71 -13.03 -17.66
CA ILE A 115 -8.39 -13.93 -16.73
C ILE A 115 -9.68 -13.30 -16.22
N VAL A 116 -9.66 -12.03 -15.84
CA VAL A 116 -10.87 -11.33 -15.37
C VAL A 116 -11.94 -11.32 -16.46
N GLN A 117 -11.57 -11.05 -17.70
CA GLN A 117 -12.48 -11.02 -18.84
C GLN A 117 -13.10 -12.40 -19.14
N ALA A 118 -12.29 -13.45 -19.05
CA ALA A 118 -12.71 -14.79 -19.39
C ALA A 118 -13.43 -15.53 -18.26
N GLN A 119 -13.04 -15.29 -16.98
CA GLN A 119 -13.41 -16.14 -15.84
C GLN A 119 -13.87 -15.34 -14.62
N GLY A 120 -13.78 -14.00 -14.66
CA GLY A 120 -14.19 -13.12 -13.57
C GLY A 120 -13.11 -12.86 -12.52
N LEU A 121 -13.43 -11.95 -11.60
CA LEU A 121 -12.50 -11.45 -10.57
C LEU A 121 -12.03 -12.54 -9.61
N ARG A 122 -12.92 -13.46 -9.22
CA ARG A 122 -12.55 -14.53 -8.27
C ARG A 122 -11.50 -15.47 -8.84
N ALA A 123 -11.61 -15.83 -10.11
CA ALA A 123 -10.62 -16.68 -10.78
C ALA A 123 -9.26 -16.00 -10.84
N MET A 124 -9.22 -14.70 -11.21
CA MET A 124 -7.99 -13.91 -11.20
C MET A 124 -7.41 -13.82 -9.79
N ALA A 125 -8.23 -13.50 -8.78
CA ALA A 125 -7.81 -13.39 -7.39
C ALA A 125 -7.22 -14.72 -6.87
N SER A 126 -7.83 -15.87 -7.22
CA SER A 126 -7.35 -17.20 -6.83
C SER A 126 -5.96 -17.54 -7.39
N GLU A 127 -5.64 -17.04 -8.57
CA GLU A 127 -4.28 -17.17 -9.10
C GLU A 127 -3.32 -16.17 -8.47
N TRP A 128 -3.78 -14.95 -8.26
CA TRP A 128 -2.93 -13.85 -7.82
C TRP A 128 -2.55 -13.94 -6.35
N VAL A 129 -3.47 -14.43 -5.49
CA VAL A 129 -3.24 -14.60 -4.05
C VAL A 129 -2.05 -15.52 -3.73
N LYS A 130 -1.72 -16.45 -4.62
CA LYS A 130 -0.57 -17.36 -4.46
C LYS A 130 0.78 -16.66 -4.34
N GLY A 131 0.91 -15.45 -4.89
CA GLY A 131 2.10 -14.62 -4.76
C GLY A 131 1.94 -13.46 -3.74
N MET A 132 0.74 -13.30 -3.16
CA MET A 132 0.47 -12.19 -2.22
C MET A 132 0.79 -12.54 -0.78
N VAL A 133 0.57 -13.76 -0.37
CA VAL A 133 0.77 -14.20 1.00
C VAL A 133 2.04 -15.01 1.14
N ALA A 134 2.59 -15.10 2.35
CA ALA A 134 3.69 -15.97 2.64
C ALA A 134 3.34 -17.44 2.30
N PRO A 135 4.29 -18.26 1.79
CA PRO A 135 4.01 -19.64 1.41
C PRO A 135 3.33 -20.48 2.50
N SER A 136 3.69 -20.26 3.76
CA SER A 136 3.07 -20.91 4.91
C SER A 136 1.60 -20.54 5.13
N ARG A 137 1.13 -19.42 4.57
CA ARG A 137 -0.24 -18.93 4.70
C ARG A 137 -1.17 -19.37 3.57
N LEU A 138 -0.64 -20.03 2.54
CA LEU A 138 -1.45 -20.54 1.41
C LEU A 138 -2.46 -21.62 1.83
N THR A 139 -2.26 -22.27 2.96
CA THR A 139 -3.20 -23.24 3.54
C THR A 139 -4.18 -22.64 4.53
N ASP A 140 -4.08 -21.35 4.84
CA ASP A 140 -5.01 -20.61 5.70
C ASP A 140 -6.27 -20.26 4.88
N ALA A 141 -7.23 -21.16 4.88
CA ALA A 141 -8.44 -21.03 4.07
C ALA A 141 -9.26 -19.77 4.42
N GLN A 142 -9.25 -19.34 5.69
CA GLN A 142 -9.97 -18.13 6.11
C GLN A 142 -9.30 -16.87 5.52
N LEU A 143 -8.00 -16.72 5.70
CA LEU A 143 -7.24 -15.59 5.14
C LEU A 143 -7.40 -15.51 3.61
N ILE A 144 -7.24 -16.65 2.93
CA ILE A 144 -7.38 -16.70 1.47
C ILE A 144 -8.78 -16.25 1.06
N GLU A 145 -9.84 -16.78 1.70
CA GLU A 145 -11.21 -16.40 1.37
C GLU A 145 -11.50 -14.92 1.64
N GLU A 146 -11.00 -14.36 2.72
CA GLU A 146 -11.12 -12.93 3.04
C GLU A 146 -10.51 -12.06 1.93
N ILE A 147 -9.33 -12.44 1.39
CA ILE A 147 -8.69 -11.74 0.27
C ILE A 147 -9.51 -11.90 -1.01
N LEU A 148 -10.00 -13.09 -1.34
CA LEU A 148 -10.81 -13.32 -2.53
C LEU A 148 -12.09 -12.50 -2.51
N VAL A 149 -12.81 -12.52 -1.38
CA VAL A 149 -14.07 -11.76 -1.19
C VAL A 149 -13.80 -10.25 -1.26
N MET A 150 -12.66 -9.77 -0.73
CA MET A 150 -12.27 -8.36 -0.86
C MET A 150 -12.15 -7.95 -2.33
N PHE A 151 -11.57 -8.79 -3.18
CA PHE A 151 -11.45 -8.49 -4.61
C PHE A 151 -12.78 -8.56 -5.34
N GLU A 152 -13.66 -9.50 -4.99
CA GLU A 152 -15.00 -9.63 -5.58
C GLU A 152 -15.90 -8.42 -5.31
N ARG A 153 -15.65 -7.64 -4.24
CA ARG A 153 -16.36 -6.39 -3.97
C ARG A 153 -16.02 -5.26 -4.95
N LYS A 154 -15.00 -5.43 -5.78
CA LYS A 154 -14.62 -4.49 -6.84
C LYS A 154 -15.25 -4.87 -8.19
N SER A 155 -14.95 -4.10 -9.22
CA SER A 155 -15.38 -4.42 -10.59
C SER A 155 -14.18 -4.63 -11.53
N PRO A 156 -14.38 -5.34 -12.66
CA PRO A 156 -13.36 -5.45 -13.70
C PRO A 156 -12.85 -4.09 -14.21
N ASP A 157 -13.73 -3.08 -14.28
CA ASP A 157 -13.34 -1.72 -14.70
C ASP A 157 -12.41 -1.06 -13.68
N ILE A 158 -12.71 -1.18 -12.37
CA ILE A 158 -11.81 -0.70 -11.31
C ILE A 158 -10.45 -1.37 -11.42
N PHE A 159 -10.40 -2.69 -11.62
CA PHE A 159 -9.14 -3.42 -11.78
C PHE A 159 -8.33 -2.89 -12.97
N SER A 160 -8.97 -2.73 -14.14
CA SER A 160 -8.31 -2.20 -15.33
C SER A 160 -7.74 -0.79 -15.11
N ARG A 161 -8.51 0.10 -14.48
CA ARG A 161 -8.09 1.48 -14.15
C ARG A 161 -6.89 1.51 -13.21
N GLN A 162 -6.90 0.69 -12.18
CA GLN A 162 -5.80 0.60 -11.21
C GLN A 162 -4.53 -0.02 -11.84
N ILE A 163 -4.68 -1.00 -12.74
CA ILE A 163 -3.56 -1.52 -13.55
C ILE A 163 -2.96 -0.41 -14.42
N GLN A 164 -3.78 0.42 -15.07
CA GLN A 164 -3.31 1.58 -15.85
C GLN A 164 -2.53 2.56 -14.97
N ALA A 165 -3.05 2.89 -13.78
CA ALA A 165 -2.38 3.76 -12.81
C ALA A 165 -0.99 3.23 -12.45
N LEU A 166 -0.85 1.92 -12.19
CA LEU A 166 0.43 1.32 -11.84
C LEU A 166 1.40 1.24 -13.04
N LEU A 167 0.92 1.01 -14.24
CA LEU A 167 1.75 1.01 -15.44
C LEU A 167 2.27 2.41 -15.81
N ALA A 168 1.54 3.46 -15.40
CA ALA A 168 1.91 4.86 -15.60
C ALA A 168 2.52 5.51 -14.34
N ARG A 169 2.87 4.71 -13.33
CA ARG A 169 3.36 5.21 -12.05
C ARG A 169 4.59 6.09 -12.20
N PRO A 170 4.62 7.27 -11.55
CA PRO A 170 5.78 8.15 -11.56
C PRO A 170 6.95 7.56 -10.76
N ASP A 171 8.14 8.13 -10.97
CA ASP A 171 9.31 7.89 -10.14
C ASP A 171 9.17 8.67 -8.82
N GLY A 172 9.14 7.95 -7.70
CA GLY A 172 9.05 8.51 -6.35
C GLY A 172 10.41 8.88 -5.72
N SER A 173 11.52 8.69 -6.44
CA SER A 173 12.87 8.87 -5.89
C SER A 173 13.10 10.29 -5.36
N ASP A 174 12.68 11.30 -6.10
CA ASP A 174 12.86 12.70 -5.69
C ASP A 174 11.91 13.08 -4.54
N THR A 175 10.71 12.52 -4.51
CA THR A 175 9.79 12.68 -3.37
C THR A 175 10.42 12.16 -2.08
N LEU A 176 11.05 10.99 -2.12
CA LEU A 176 11.75 10.43 -0.95
C LEU A 176 12.94 11.29 -0.53
N ARG A 177 13.78 11.75 -1.47
CA ARG A 177 14.91 12.65 -1.17
C ARG A 177 14.49 13.97 -0.54
N GLN A 178 13.31 14.48 -0.90
CA GLN A 178 12.76 15.76 -0.45
C GLN A 178 11.77 15.60 0.70
N ALA A 179 11.59 14.41 1.25
CA ALA A 179 10.67 14.16 2.36
C ALA A 179 10.97 15.09 3.54
N LYS A 180 9.93 15.76 4.04
CA LYS A 180 10.00 16.72 5.15
C LYS A 180 9.45 16.16 6.46
N CYS A 181 8.91 14.97 6.44
CA CYS A 181 8.29 14.31 7.58
C CYS A 181 9.00 12.98 7.90
N PRO A 182 8.86 12.42 9.10
CA PRO A 182 9.30 11.08 9.42
C PRO A 182 8.67 10.04 8.50
N VAL A 183 9.51 9.17 7.89
CA VAL A 183 9.03 8.09 7.02
C VAL A 183 9.38 6.75 7.66
N ALA A 184 8.38 5.89 7.88
CA ALA A 184 8.59 4.48 8.20
C ALA A 184 8.55 3.63 6.93
N LEU A 185 9.42 2.62 6.88
CA LEU A 185 9.45 1.60 5.84
C LEU A 185 9.12 0.26 6.49
N ILE A 186 8.02 -0.36 6.09
CA ILE A 186 7.52 -1.61 6.67
C ILE A 186 7.36 -2.62 5.53
N CYS A 187 7.82 -3.84 5.73
CA CYS A 187 7.80 -4.85 4.68
C CYS A 187 7.64 -6.26 5.25
N GLY A 188 6.77 -7.06 4.65
CA GLY A 188 6.72 -8.49 4.91
C GLY A 188 8.05 -9.16 4.55
N GLU A 189 8.56 -10.03 5.44
CA GLU A 189 9.82 -10.75 5.24
C GLU A 189 9.84 -11.56 3.93
N MET A 190 8.69 -12.07 3.53
CA MET A 190 8.51 -12.94 2.36
C MET A 190 7.77 -12.25 1.21
N ASP A 191 7.68 -10.90 1.23
CA ASP A 191 7.09 -10.16 0.11
C ASP A 191 7.94 -10.31 -1.15
N ALA A 192 7.44 -11.12 -2.10
CA ALA A 192 8.11 -11.38 -3.37
C ALA A 192 7.91 -10.27 -4.41
N TRP A 193 6.94 -9.37 -4.19
CA TRP A 193 6.61 -8.29 -5.14
C TRP A 193 7.33 -6.99 -4.81
N SER A 194 7.45 -6.69 -3.53
CA SER A 194 8.14 -5.51 -3.01
C SER A 194 9.08 -5.92 -1.88
N PRO A 195 10.19 -6.62 -2.21
CA PRO A 195 11.05 -7.25 -1.21
C PRO A 195 11.75 -6.24 -0.29
N VAL A 196 12.24 -6.71 0.85
CA VAL A 196 12.97 -5.92 1.84
C VAL A 196 14.07 -5.07 1.20
N SER A 197 14.83 -5.63 0.25
CA SER A 197 15.91 -4.91 -0.47
C SER A 197 15.39 -3.67 -1.23
N GLN A 198 14.15 -3.69 -1.70
CA GLN A 198 13.54 -2.53 -2.35
C GLN A 198 13.23 -1.43 -1.33
N HIS A 199 12.77 -1.79 -0.13
CA HIS A 199 12.56 -0.84 0.97
C HIS A 199 13.89 -0.30 1.50
N GLU A 200 14.93 -1.12 1.59
CA GLU A 200 16.29 -0.67 1.92
C GLU A 200 16.78 0.38 0.92
N ALA A 201 16.56 0.15 -0.38
CA ALA A 201 16.88 1.13 -1.43
C ALA A 201 16.09 2.44 -1.26
N MET A 202 14.82 2.37 -0.85
CA MET A 202 14.02 3.57 -0.49
C MET A 202 14.61 4.28 0.72
N GLY A 203 15.03 3.54 1.75
CA GLY A 203 15.66 4.07 2.96
C GLY A 203 16.93 4.86 2.67
N LEU A 204 17.72 4.43 1.70
CA LEU A 204 18.94 5.15 1.29
C LEU A 204 18.66 6.51 0.65
N LEU A 205 17.45 6.74 0.12
CA LEU A 205 17.04 8.02 -0.45
C LEU A 205 16.55 9.01 0.62
N LEU A 206 16.09 8.51 1.76
CA LEU A 206 15.58 9.32 2.86
C LEU A 206 16.75 9.93 3.65
N LYS A 207 16.57 11.18 4.11
CA LYS A 207 17.59 11.91 4.87
C LYS A 207 18.05 11.16 6.13
N ASP A 208 17.08 10.62 6.88
CA ASP A 208 17.31 9.97 8.18
C ASP A 208 17.66 8.49 8.05
N LYS A 209 17.62 7.94 6.83
CA LYS A 209 17.96 6.55 6.50
C LYS A 209 17.35 5.55 7.49
N PRO A 210 16.02 5.54 7.66
CA PRO A 210 15.37 4.65 8.61
C PRO A 210 15.63 3.19 8.26
N ALA A 211 15.80 2.36 9.28
CA ALA A 211 15.84 0.91 9.09
C ALA A 211 14.45 0.41 8.64
N VAL A 212 14.44 -0.60 7.78
CA VAL A 212 13.20 -1.27 7.39
C VAL A 212 12.69 -2.12 8.55
N GLN A 213 11.44 -1.93 8.92
CA GLN A 213 10.75 -2.79 9.88
C GLN A 213 10.24 -4.03 9.14
N VAL A 214 10.96 -5.13 9.30
CA VAL A 214 10.66 -6.40 8.62
C VAL A 214 9.65 -7.20 9.44
N ILE A 215 8.49 -7.45 8.86
CA ILE A 215 7.39 -8.21 9.48
C ILE A 215 7.63 -9.71 9.23
N LYS A 216 8.06 -10.40 10.28
CA LYS A 216 8.44 -11.82 10.24
C LYS A 216 7.27 -12.72 9.81
N GLY A 217 7.54 -13.66 8.90
CA GLY A 217 6.60 -14.65 8.44
C GLY A 217 5.44 -14.11 7.59
N ALA A 218 5.46 -12.83 7.20
CA ALA A 218 4.45 -12.22 6.34
C ALA A 218 4.94 -12.06 4.89
N GLY A 219 4.03 -12.19 3.95
CA GLY A 219 4.19 -11.84 2.55
C GLY A 219 3.75 -10.40 2.27
N HIS A 220 3.20 -10.17 1.07
CA HIS A 220 2.75 -8.86 0.60
C HIS A 220 1.49 -8.35 1.33
N MET A 221 0.67 -9.26 1.89
CA MET A 221 -0.54 -8.91 2.65
C MET A 221 -0.25 -8.84 4.16
N CYS A 222 0.89 -8.27 4.55
CA CYS A 222 1.36 -8.28 5.94
C CYS A 222 0.32 -7.76 6.94
N THR A 223 -0.52 -6.79 6.57
CA THR A 223 -1.61 -6.24 7.38
C THR A 223 -2.69 -7.25 7.74
N MET A 224 -2.93 -8.23 6.87
CA MET A 224 -3.90 -9.31 7.09
C MET A 224 -3.22 -10.58 7.63
N GLU A 225 -1.97 -10.83 7.26
CA GLU A 225 -1.22 -12.03 7.66
C GLU A 225 -0.74 -11.96 9.11
N THR A 226 -0.26 -10.79 9.55
CA THR A 226 0.35 -10.58 10.88
C THR A 226 -0.05 -9.22 11.44
N PRO A 227 -1.36 -8.95 11.65
CA PRO A 227 -1.87 -7.62 11.98
C PRO A 227 -1.27 -7.05 13.27
N MET A 228 -1.03 -7.87 14.29
CA MET A 228 -0.44 -7.41 15.55
C MET A 228 0.98 -6.85 15.37
N ALA A 229 1.83 -7.53 14.59
CA ALA A 229 3.19 -7.07 14.33
C ALA A 229 3.20 -5.76 13.51
N VAL A 230 2.32 -5.67 12.52
CA VAL A 230 2.15 -4.43 11.73
C VAL A 230 1.62 -3.29 12.58
N ALA A 231 0.63 -3.55 13.45
CA ALA A 231 0.11 -2.54 14.37
C ALA A 231 1.21 -2.03 15.31
N SER A 232 2.04 -2.92 15.89
CA SER A 232 3.19 -2.51 16.72
C SER A 232 4.15 -1.59 15.95
N ALA A 233 4.51 -1.96 14.72
CA ALA A 233 5.36 -1.14 13.87
C ALA A 233 4.78 0.25 13.57
N LEU A 234 3.48 0.32 13.30
CA LEU A 234 2.78 1.60 13.08
C LEU A 234 2.70 2.45 14.35
N LEU A 235 2.42 1.84 15.51
CA LEU A 235 2.38 2.54 16.79
C LEU A 235 3.74 3.17 17.14
N GLU A 236 4.83 2.40 17.00
CA GLU A 236 6.19 2.90 17.22
C GLU A 236 6.55 4.06 16.29
N TRP A 237 6.02 4.06 15.07
CA TRP A 237 6.22 5.15 14.14
C TRP A 237 5.37 6.37 14.49
N VAL A 238 4.09 6.20 14.83
CA VAL A 238 3.18 7.30 15.23
C VAL A 238 3.74 8.06 16.43
N GLU A 239 4.35 7.38 17.39
CA GLU A 239 5.00 8.01 18.57
C GLU A 239 6.19 8.92 18.21
N LYS A 240 6.76 8.78 17.02
CA LYS A 240 7.91 9.57 16.54
C LYS A 240 7.48 10.77 15.69
N CYS A 241 6.20 10.87 15.35
CA CYS A 241 5.63 11.96 14.56
C CYS A 241 5.00 13.03 15.41
#